data_2201e1b4aa197805c49fab2f88a76e4f
#
_entry.id   2201e1b4aa197805c49fab2f88a76e4f
#
_cell.length_a   1.000
_cell.length_b   1.000
_cell.length_c   1.000
_cell.angle_alpha   90.00
_cell.angle_beta   90.00
_cell.angle_gamma   90.00
#
_symmetry.space_group_name_H-M   'P 1'
#
loop_
_entity.id
_entity.type
_entity.pdbx_description
1 polymer ?
#
loop_
_entity_poly.entity_id
_entity_poly.type
_entity_poly.pdbx_seq_one_letter_code
_entity_poly.pdbx_strand_id
1 'polypeptide(L)'
;MKSLRFILILLLVVAGLGISHSSARAGAFTYTSSINVQNLENATATITLHFYNQDGTENVTPVEDTIGPLGSKVYFPIPADTGFNGSVVIESTTQIASVSNIHGNNYAANASYVSSSQGYTKLLIPLLMKGNSGYNTWFNVQNAGNGDAFIKVTYSDGTSVTPVDPIKLGAAMTFDQAAEASHPKVFSAIVESTNGQLLAATVVEESTKIMFAYNGFGATANNPVMPLINANNSGYQTGIQIQNSGTVSTDVVVTYKPSLFGTACTETQTIPAGQSKTYALYPFAGVPLPGMSTTCVGGTRFVGSAKVTTNSAAQPLVAEVNQFKGTLNGGAYDGFDPSTASANVVLPLIMNANSGYWTSINLMNVGGSTATVTCTFTPYGAVPLPTLTKTLAPDEGISWLQAAGDEFGATKYIGSATCNAPGTQIVAIVNELGASTTADQLLVYEGINPTP
;
A
#
# COMPACT_ATOMS: atom_id res chain seq x y z
N MET A 1 -10.18 14.65 -31.95
CA MET A 1 -10.49 14.32 -30.55
C MET A 1 -9.21 13.71 -29.98
N LYS A 2 -8.59 14.37 -29.00
CA LYS A 2 -7.41 13.80 -28.34
C LYS A 2 -7.94 12.74 -27.37
N SER A 3 -7.65 11.45 -27.63
CA SER A 3 -7.93 10.38 -26.68
C SER A 3 -7.14 10.66 -25.40
N LEU A 4 -7.85 10.88 -24.30
CA LEU A 4 -7.24 10.97 -22.98
C LEU A 4 -6.72 9.56 -22.67
N ARG A 5 -5.40 9.38 -22.69
CA ARG A 5 -4.79 8.10 -22.30
C ARG A 5 -4.57 8.15 -20.79
N PHE A 6 -5.19 7.23 -20.07
CA PHE A 6 -4.91 7.02 -18.65
C PHE A 6 -3.65 6.15 -18.53
N ILE A 7 -2.62 6.69 -17.89
CA ILE A 7 -1.38 5.95 -17.63
C ILE A 7 -1.42 5.49 -16.17
N LEU A 8 -1.43 4.19 -15.98
CA LEU A 8 -1.34 3.57 -14.66
C LEU A 8 0.09 3.04 -14.48
N ILE A 9 0.75 3.47 -13.43
CA ILE A 9 2.15 3.16 -13.16
C ILE A 9 2.21 2.06 -12.11
N LEU A 10 2.76 0.92 -12.49
CA LEU A 10 2.93 -0.25 -11.63
C LEU A 10 4.42 -0.58 -11.50
N LEU A 11 4.91 -0.63 -10.27
CA LEU A 11 6.28 -1.05 -9.99
C LEU A 11 6.33 -2.55 -9.75
N LEU A 12 7.18 -3.26 -10.46
CA LEU A 12 7.29 -4.71 -10.37
C LEU A 12 8.74 -5.11 -10.10
N VAL A 13 8.95 -6.06 -9.20
CA VAL A 13 10.27 -6.63 -8.91
C VAL A 13 10.25 -8.13 -9.09
N VAL A 14 11.08 -8.62 -10.02
CA VAL A 14 11.37 -10.05 -10.18
C VAL A 14 12.88 -10.22 -10.30
N ALA A 15 13.50 -11.01 -9.41
CA ALA A 15 14.93 -11.29 -9.47
C ALA A 15 15.21 -12.65 -10.11
N GLY A 16 15.93 -12.68 -11.21
CA GLY A 16 16.33 -13.90 -11.92
C GLY A 16 17.85 -14.11 -11.98
N LEU A 17 18.27 -15.34 -12.07
CA LEU A 17 19.69 -15.78 -12.17
C LEU A 17 20.20 -15.63 -13.62
N GLY A 18 21.23 -14.83 -13.83
CA GLY A 18 21.99 -14.83 -15.10
C GLY A 18 22.97 -13.69 -15.31
N ILE A 19 24.23 -13.94 -15.04
CA ILE A 19 25.49 -13.37 -15.57
C ILE A 19 25.68 -11.85 -15.61
N SER A 20 26.49 -11.38 -14.65
CA SER A 20 27.46 -10.27 -14.65
C SER A 20 27.10 -8.93 -15.30
N HIS A 21 26.32 -8.17 -14.63
CA HIS A 21 26.58 -6.79 -14.19
C HIS A 21 26.12 -6.73 -12.75
N SER A 22 26.88 -6.14 -11.86
CA SER A 22 26.55 -6.07 -10.45
C SER A 22 25.37 -5.10 -10.23
N SER A 23 24.17 -5.48 -10.67
CA SER A 23 22.95 -4.93 -10.13
C SER A 23 22.86 -5.47 -8.71
N ALA A 24 22.96 -4.58 -7.72
CA ALA A 24 22.72 -4.92 -6.33
C ALA A 24 21.39 -5.67 -6.26
N ARG A 25 21.43 -6.95 -5.85
CA ARG A 25 20.23 -7.75 -5.62
C ARG A 25 19.59 -7.18 -4.36
N ALA A 26 18.58 -6.35 -4.50
CA ALA A 26 17.80 -5.92 -3.36
C ALA A 26 17.00 -7.11 -2.83
N GLY A 27 16.99 -7.26 -1.50
CA GLY A 27 16.12 -8.18 -0.81
C GLY A 27 16.66 -9.57 -0.52
N ALA A 28 15.99 -10.26 0.43
CA ALA A 28 16.36 -11.57 0.97
C ALA A 28 15.79 -12.75 0.18
N PHE A 29 14.85 -12.51 -0.76
CA PHE A 29 14.08 -13.55 -1.44
C PHE A 29 14.42 -13.68 -2.92
N THR A 30 13.97 -14.78 -3.53
CA THR A 30 13.72 -14.87 -4.97
C THR A 30 12.28 -14.49 -5.21
N TYR A 31 12.03 -13.46 -6.03
CA TYR A 31 10.72 -12.86 -6.18
C TYR A 31 10.01 -13.36 -7.45
N THR A 32 8.68 -13.42 -7.37
CA THR A 32 7.77 -13.47 -8.51
C THR A 32 6.60 -12.53 -8.21
N SER A 33 5.86 -12.11 -9.23
CA SER A 33 4.76 -11.16 -9.06
C SER A 33 3.55 -11.53 -9.89
N SER A 34 2.40 -11.03 -9.44
CA SER A 34 1.17 -11.01 -10.23
C SER A 34 0.63 -9.59 -10.32
N ILE A 35 -0.15 -9.32 -11.36
CA ILE A 35 -0.84 -8.05 -11.56
C ILE A 35 -2.33 -8.35 -11.73
N ASN A 36 -3.17 -7.66 -10.96
CA ASN A 36 -4.61 -7.65 -11.20
C ASN A 36 -5.04 -6.26 -11.65
N VAL A 37 -5.74 -6.16 -12.77
CA VAL A 37 -6.22 -4.90 -13.36
C VAL A 37 -7.73 -4.93 -13.39
N GLN A 38 -8.39 -3.89 -12.85
CA GLN A 38 -9.83 -3.67 -12.94
C GLN A 38 -10.14 -2.48 -13.85
N ASN A 39 -11.09 -2.68 -14.78
CA ASN A 39 -11.71 -1.60 -15.54
C ASN A 39 -12.79 -0.94 -14.69
N LEU A 40 -12.72 0.38 -14.51
CA LEU A 40 -13.63 1.14 -13.65
C LEU A 40 -14.84 1.71 -14.41
N GLU A 41 -14.93 1.51 -15.72
CA GLU A 41 -15.96 2.11 -16.56
C GLU A 41 -16.90 1.06 -17.19
N ASN A 42 -18.08 1.53 -17.62
CA ASN A 42 -19.10 0.72 -18.31
C ASN A 42 -18.79 0.51 -19.82
N ALA A 43 -17.55 0.72 -20.23
CA ALA A 43 -17.05 0.47 -21.58
C ALA A 43 -15.91 -0.55 -21.51
N THR A 44 -15.66 -1.27 -22.61
CA THR A 44 -14.50 -2.15 -22.69
C THR A 44 -13.21 -1.32 -22.68
N ALA A 45 -12.31 -1.64 -21.77
CA ALA A 45 -10.94 -1.10 -21.74
C ALA A 45 -10.07 -1.86 -22.75
N THR A 46 -9.34 -1.13 -23.59
CA THR A 46 -8.14 -1.67 -24.24
C THR A 46 -6.95 -1.23 -23.41
N ILE A 47 -6.12 -2.17 -23.00
CA ILE A 47 -4.94 -1.91 -22.18
C ILE A 47 -3.68 -2.37 -22.89
N THR A 48 -2.56 -1.72 -22.60
CA THR A 48 -1.23 -2.11 -23.05
C THR A 48 -0.29 -2.14 -21.84
N LEU A 49 0.35 -3.28 -21.59
CA LEU A 49 1.34 -3.44 -20.53
C LEU A 49 2.74 -3.31 -21.14
N HIS A 50 3.52 -2.36 -20.66
CA HIS A 50 4.91 -2.12 -21.02
C HIS A 50 5.81 -2.56 -19.86
N PHE A 51 6.72 -3.49 -20.11
CA PHE A 51 7.69 -3.99 -19.14
C PHE A 51 9.06 -3.37 -19.40
N TYR A 52 9.56 -2.52 -18.49
CA TYR A 52 10.83 -1.83 -18.64
C TYR A 52 11.91 -2.45 -17.76
N ASN A 53 13.05 -2.81 -18.36
CA ASN A 53 14.27 -3.13 -17.63
C ASN A 53 14.80 -1.87 -16.91
N GLN A 54 15.70 -2.05 -15.94
CA GLN A 54 16.30 -0.92 -15.19
C GLN A 54 17.07 0.08 -16.07
N ASP A 55 17.55 -0.35 -17.24
CA ASP A 55 18.24 0.51 -18.21
C ASP A 55 17.28 1.29 -19.14
N GLY A 56 15.98 1.10 -19.01
CA GLY A 56 14.94 1.75 -19.80
C GLY A 56 14.55 1.04 -21.09
N THR A 57 15.18 -0.09 -21.38
CA THR A 57 14.78 -0.90 -22.53
C THR A 57 13.51 -1.72 -22.22
N GLU A 58 12.64 -1.90 -23.21
CA GLU A 58 11.50 -2.84 -23.05
C GLU A 58 12.03 -4.28 -22.95
N ASN A 59 11.52 -5.01 -21.95
CA ASN A 59 11.88 -6.41 -21.70
C ASN A 59 11.28 -7.36 -22.73
N VAL A 60 10.00 -7.10 -23.05
CA VAL A 60 9.24 -7.85 -24.08
C VAL A 60 8.46 -6.86 -24.92
N THR A 61 7.97 -7.31 -26.07
CA THR A 61 6.98 -6.54 -26.87
C THR A 61 5.78 -6.19 -25.99
N PRO A 62 5.29 -4.94 -26.01
CA PRO A 62 4.14 -4.55 -25.21
C PRO A 62 2.95 -5.49 -25.39
N VAL A 63 2.30 -5.85 -24.28
CA VAL A 63 1.20 -6.81 -24.26
C VAL A 63 -0.12 -6.07 -24.34
N GLU A 64 -0.80 -6.18 -25.50
CA GLU A 64 -2.15 -5.63 -25.68
C GLU A 64 -3.21 -6.61 -25.20
N ASP A 65 -4.24 -6.08 -24.52
CA ASP A 65 -5.35 -6.88 -24.01
C ASP A 65 -6.63 -6.05 -23.85
N THR A 66 -7.75 -6.72 -23.51
CA THR A 66 -9.02 -6.06 -23.27
C THR A 66 -9.66 -6.55 -21.96
N ILE A 67 -10.30 -5.61 -21.26
CA ILE A 67 -11.07 -5.90 -20.05
C ILE A 67 -12.50 -5.38 -20.24
N GLY A 68 -13.49 -6.26 -20.11
CA GLY A 68 -14.90 -5.90 -20.24
C GLY A 68 -15.34 -4.85 -19.22
N PRO A 69 -16.54 -4.26 -19.40
CA PRO A 69 -17.08 -3.25 -18.50
C PRO A 69 -17.09 -3.71 -17.05
N LEU A 70 -16.54 -2.88 -16.13
CA LEU A 70 -16.42 -3.14 -14.69
C LEU A 70 -15.73 -4.47 -14.32
N GLY A 71 -15.16 -5.16 -15.32
CA GLY A 71 -14.47 -6.43 -15.15
C GLY A 71 -13.05 -6.28 -14.65
N SER A 72 -12.43 -7.40 -14.30
CA SER A 72 -11.01 -7.46 -13.91
C SER A 72 -10.27 -8.59 -14.61
N LYS A 73 -8.93 -8.51 -14.68
CA LYS A 73 -8.07 -9.52 -15.26
C LYS A 73 -6.79 -9.69 -14.45
N VAL A 74 -6.40 -10.94 -14.25
CA VAL A 74 -5.18 -11.31 -13.50
C VAL A 74 -4.11 -11.78 -14.49
N TYR A 75 -2.90 -11.24 -14.35
CA TYR A 75 -1.70 -11.68 -15.04
C TYR A 75 -0.80 -12.44 -14.07
N PHE A 76 -0.79 -13.78 -14.20
CA PHE A 76 0.05 -14.65 -13.40
C PHE A 76 0.38 -15.94 -14.17
N PRO A 77 1.68 -16.24 -14.41
CA PRO A 77 2.82 -15.34 -14.19
C PRO A 77 2.66 -14.06 -15.02
N ILE A 78 3.41 -13.01 -14.64
CA ILE A 78 3.46 -11.78 -15.45
C ILE A 78 4.05 -12.11 -16.83
N PRO A 79 3.57 -11.47 -17.92
CA PRO A 79 4.04 -11.73 -19.27
C PRO A 79 5.36 -11.01 -19.57
N ALA A 80 6.40 -11.28 -18.78
CA ALA A 80 7.77 -10.77 -18.95
C ALA A 80 8.74 -11.95 -19.03
N ASP A 81 9.95 -11.71 -19.54
CA ASP A 81 10.99 -12.74 -19.65
C ASP A 81 11.41 -13.27 -18.26
N THR A 82 11.86 -14.52 -18.24
CA THR A 82 12.41 -15.11 -17.01
C THR A 82 13.58 -14.28 -16.51
N GLY A 83 13.51 -13.89 -15.23
CA GLY A 83 14.56 -13.07 -14.59
C GLY A 83 14.32 -11.57 -14.74
N PHE A 84 13.18 -11.13 -15.25
CA PHE A 84 12.79 -9.74 -15.31
C PHE A 84 12.91 -9.07 -13.93
N ASN A 85 13.62 -7.94 -13.90
CA ASN A 85 13.73 -7.04 -12.76
C ASN A 85 13.60 -5.60 -13.29
N GLY A 86 12.44 -5.00 -13.07
CA GLY A 86 12.14 -3.71 -13.66
C GLY A 86 10.80 -3.17 -13.20
N SER A 87 10.17 -2.40 -14.05
CA SER A 87 8.90 -1.72 -13.80
C SER A 87 7.87 -2.01 -14.87
N VAL A 88 6.60 -1.76 -14.57
CA VAL A 88 5.50 -1.89 -15.52
C VAL A 88 4.74 -0.57 -15.62
N VAL A 89 4.43 -0.18 -16.86
CA VAL A 89 3.48 0.89 -17.16
C VAL A 89 2.28 0.28 -17.87
N ILE A 90 1.06 0.61 -17.41
CA ILE A 90 -0.18 0.16 -18.03
C ILE A 90 -0.87 1.37 -18.63
N GLU A 91 -0.95 1.40 -19.96
CA GLU A 91 -1.79 2.35 -20.69
C GLU A 91 -3.21 1.77 -20.84
N SER A 92 -4.23 2.63 -20.75
CA SER A 92 -5.62 2.22 -20.91
C SER A 92 -6.45 3.27 -21.64
N THR A 93 -7.48 2.82 -22.34
CA THR A 93 -8.48 3.68 -22.98
C THR A 93 -9.58 4.13 -22.03
N THR A 94 -9.68 3.51 -20.84
CA THR A 94 -10.64 3.83 -19.76
C THR A 94 -9.90 4.00 -18.46
N GLN A 95 -10.56 4.51 -17.43
CA GLN A 95 -9.99 4.52 -16.08
C GLN A 95 -9.86 3.09 -15.55
N ILE A 96 -8.69 2.75 -15.03
CA ILE A 96 -8.38 1.45 -14.46
C ILE A 96 -7.78 1.58 -13.06
N ALA A 97 -7.89 0.51 -12.29
CA ALA A 97 -7.20 0.30 -11.02
C ALA A 97 -6.36 -0.98 -11.10
N SER A 98 -5.24 -1.04 -10.39
CA SER A 98 -4.43 -2.24 -10.38
C SER A 98 -3.78 -2.49 -9.03
N VAL A 99 -3.65 -3.78 -8.69
CA VAL A 99 -2.92 -4.29 -7.53
C VAL A 99 -1.83 -5.23 -8.01
N SER A 100 -0.64 -5.10 -7.44
CA SER A 100 0.46 -6.05 -7.62
C SER A 100 0.70 -6.83 -6.34
N ASN A 101 0.79 -8.16 -6.46
CA ASN A 101 1.25 -9.03 -5.38
C ASN A 101 2.68 -9.47 -5.67
N ILE A 102 3.54 -9.36 -4.66
CA ILE A 102 4.93 -9.83 -4.69
C ILE A 102 5.00 -11.11 -3.84
N HIS A 103 5.60 -12.16 -4.38
CA HIS A 103 5.78 -13.43 -3.72
C HIS A 103 7.27 -13.76 -3.63
N GLY A 104 7.77 -13.97 -2.42
CA GLY A 104 9.15 -14.36 -2.13
C GLY A 104 9.30 -15.85 -1.90
N ASN A 105 10.37 -16.46 -2.44
CA ASN A 105 10.74 -17.87 -2.25
C ASN A 105 9.56 -18.84 -2.43
N ASN A 106 8.85 -18.72 -3.57
CA ASN A 106 7.70 -19.57 -3.89
C ASN A 106 6.58 -19.49 -2.83
N TYR A 107 6.12 -18.27 -2.54
CA TYR A 107 5.04 -17.95 -1.59
C TYR A 107 5.39 -18.13 -0.10
N ALA A 108 6.65 -18.18 0.26
CA ALA A 108 7.06 -18.22 1.67
C ALA A 108 6.84 -16.88 2.39
N ALA A 109 6.95 -15.76 1.65
CA ALA A 109 6.65 -14.41 2.10
C ALA A 109 5.87 -13.68 1.00
N ASN A 110 4.94 -12.82 1.37
CA ASN A 110 4.06 -12.15 0.41
C ASN A 110 3.84 -10.68 0.80
N ALA A 111 3.67 -9.83 -0.18
CA ALA A 111 3.28 -8.43 -0.01
C ALA A 111 2.39 -7.98 -1.17
N SER A 112 1.61 -6.93 -0.95
CA SER A 112 0.73 -6.35 -1.96
C SER A 112 0.83 -4.83 -1.93
N TYR A 113 0.62 -4.17 -3.05
CA TYR A 113 0.51 -2.73 -3.15
C TYR A 113 -0.35 -2.34 -4.35
N VAL A 114 -0.96 -1.16 -4.30
CA VAL A 114 -1.71 -0.59 -5.43
C VAL A 114 -0.79 0.14 -6.39
N SER A 115 -1.15 0.19 -7.66
CA SER A 115 -0.43 1.00 -8.64
C SER A 115 -0.69 2.49 -8.46
N SER A 116 0.29 3.32 -8.75
CA SER A 116 0.12 4.76 -8.81
C SER A 116 -0.58 5.17 -10.11
N SER A 117 -1.64 5.97 -10.02
CA SER A 117 -2.33 6.53 -11.18
C SER A 117 -1.67 7.81 -11.73
N GLN A 118 -0.73 8.39 -10.96
CA GLN A 118 0.01 9.60 -11.32
C GLN A 118 1.39 9.62 -10.67
N GLY A 119 2.32 10.36 -11.26
CA GLY A 119 3.63 10.60 -10.69
C GLY A 119 3.71 11.96 -10.00
N TYR A 120 4.77 12.16 -9.21
CA TYR A 120 5.05 13.37 -8.44
C TYR A 120 6.53 13.76 -8.55
N THR A 121 6.84 15.04 -8.43
CA THR A 121 8.24 15.50 -8.41
C THR A 121 8.93 15.30 -7.07
N LYS A 122 8.16 14.98 -6.04
CA LYS A 122 8.64 14.70 -4.68
C LYS A 122 7.84 13.56 -4.09
N LEU A 123 8.55 12.61 -3.45
CA LEU A 123 7.95 11.47 -2.75
C LEU A 123 8.46 11.44 -1.31
N LEU A 124 7.58 11.07 -0.39
CA LEU A 124 7.87 10.87 1.02
C LEU A 124 7.84 9.38 1.33
N ILE A 125 8.81 8.92 2.09
CA ILE A 125 8.96 7.52 2.51
C ILE A 125 9.07 7.53 4.03
N PRO A 126 7.95 7.31 4.76
CA PRO A 126 7.89 7.48 6.21
C PRO A 126 8.66 6.43 7.01
N LEU A 127 8.80 5.21 6.47
CA LEU A 127 9.44 4.10 7.16
C LEU A 127 10.50 3.42 6.29
N LEU A 128 11.73 3.52 6.73
CA LEU A 128 12.86 2.71 6.25
C LEU A 128 13.47 2.00 7.45
N MET A 129 13.90 0.76 7.25
CA MET A 129 14.55 -0.05 8.29
C MET A 129 15.91 -0.56 7.81
N LYS A 130 16.89 -0.56 8.73
CA LYS A 130 18.19 -1.18 8.54
C LYS A 130 18.54 -2.05 9.74
N GLY A 131 18.42 -3.36 9.58
CA GLY A 131 18.68 -4.34 10.66
C GLY A 131 17.76 -4.15 11.87
N ASN A 132 16.57 -3.56 11.70
CA ASN A 132 15.62 -3.36 12.78
C ASN A 132 14.87 -4.66 13.10
N SER A 133 15.24 -5.32 14.19
CA SER A 133 14.66 -6.63 14.56
C SER A 133 14.70 -7.66 13.43
N GLY A 134 15.73 -7.59 12.58
CA GLY A 134 15.91 -8.47 11.43
C GLY A 134 15.25 -7.99 10.13
N TYR A 135 14.58 -6.83 10.15
CA TYR A 135 14.02 -6.21 8.95
C TYR A 135 15.00 -5.25 8.29
N ASN A 136 15.01 -5.29 6.97
CA ASN A 136 15.63 -4.29 6.10
C ASN A 136 14.60 -3.79 5.10
N THR A 137 14.82 -2.61 4.56
CA THR A 137 13.97 -2.02 3.54
C THR A 137 14.74 -1.82 2.26
N TRP A 138 14.10 -2.07 1.13
CA TRP A 138 14.53 -1.56 -0.16
C TRP A 138 13.35 -0.85 -0.83
N PHE A 139 13.63 0.12 -1.68
CA PHE A 139 12.59 0.79 -2.44
C PHE A 139 13.02 1.03 -3.87
N ASN A 140 12.06 1.01 -4.76
CA ASN A 140 12.23 1.35 -6.16
C ASN A 140 11.62 2.71 -6.44
N VAL A 141 12.35 3.54 -7.17
CA VAL A 141 11.86 4.81 -7.71
C VAL A 141 11.69 4.64 -9.21
N GLN A 142 10.47 4.73 -9.70
CA GLN A 142 10.13 4.67 -11.12
C GLN A 142 10.04 6.07 -11.70
N ASN A 143 10.59 6.24 -12.90
CA ASN A 143 10.38 7.44 -13.71
C ASN A 143 9.03 7.37 -14.42
N ALA A 144 8.08 8.14 -13.91
CA ALA A 144 6.73 8.32 -14.44
C ALA A 144 6.60 9.56 -15.33
N GLY A 145 7.71 10.22 -15.64
CA GLY A 145 7.77 11.43 -16.46
C GLY A 145 7.78 11.13 -17.95
N ASN A 146 8.28 12.07 -18.74
CA ASN A 146 8.36 11.99 -20.20
C ASN A 146 9.79 12.12 -20.76
N GLY A 147 10.78 12.07 -19.90
CA GLY A 147 12.21 12.12 -20.21
C GLY A 147 13.03 11.53 -19.06
N ASP A 148 14.36 11.51 -19.18
CA ASP A 148 15.25 11.01 -18.13
C ASP A 148 15.06 11.75 -16.81
N ALA A 149 14.89 11.04 -15.68
CA ALA A 149 14.71 11.62 -14.37
C ALA A 149 16.03 11.62 -13.57
N PHE A 150 16.48 12.79 -13.15
CA PHE A 150 17.57 12.95 -12.19
C PHE A 150 16.96 13.15 -10.81
N ILE A 151 17.44 12.41 -9.81
CA ILE A 151 16.84 12.40 -8.48
C ILE A 151 17.89 12.64 -7.40
N LYS A 152 17.39 13.10 -6.24
CA LYS A 152 18.12 13.12 -4.97
C LYS A 152 17.27 12.44 -3.91
N VAL A 153 17.87 11.53 -3.16
CA VAL A 153 17.29 10.93 -1.94
C VAL A 153 17.93 11.60 -0.74
N THR A 154 17.12 12.14 0.17
CA THR A 154 17.57 12.73 1.44
C THR A 154 16.97 11.94 2.58
N TYR A 155 17.80 11.40 3.45
CA TYR A 155 17.37 10.61 4.61
C TYR A 155 17.21 11.48 5.85
N SER A 156 16.36 11.06 6.78
CA SER A 156 16.06 11.81 8.01
C SER A 156 17.23 11.90 8.99
N ASP A 157 18.30 11.14 8.80
CA ASP A 157 19.56 11.27 9.54
C ASP A 157 20.50 12.38 8.99
N GLY A 158 20.06 13.06 7.93
CA GLY A 158 20.81 14.15 7.27
C GLY A 158 21.72 13.68 6.14
N THR A 159 21.84 12.38 5.88
CA THR A 159 22.61 11.86 4.74
C THR A 159 21.81 11.98 3.44
N SER A 160 22.46 11.90 2.29
CA SER A 160 21.80 11.92 0.99
C SER A 160 22.55 11.15 -0.07
N VAL A 161 21.79 10.63 -1.05
CA VAL A 161 22.32 9.95 -2.26
C VAL A 161 21.80 10.70 -3.49
N THR A 162 22.71 10.98 -4.41
CA THR A 162 22.39 11.53 -5.74
C THR A 162 23.02 10.60 -6.78
N PRO A 163 22.23 9.74 -7.43
CA PRO A 163 22.74 8.85 -8.47
C PRO A 163 23.37 9.65 -9.61
N VAL A 164 24.45 9.12 -10.18
CA VAL A 164 25.14 9.73 -11.34
C VAL A 164 24.31 9.56 -12.61
N ASP A 165 23.75 8.35 -12.79
CA ASP A 165 22.93 8.02 -13.95
C ASP A 165 21.47 8.38 -13.70
N PRO A 166 20.75 8.91 -14.71
CA PRO A 166 19.32 9.18 -14.60
C PRO A 166 18.50 7.89 -14.65
N ILE A 167 17.32 7.92 -14.08
CA ILE A 167 16.31 6.90 -14.30
C ILE A 167 15.68 7.13 -15.68
N LYS A 168 15.81 6.17 -16.59
CA LYS A 168 15.24 6.25 -17.93
C LYS A 168 13.72 6.25 -17.91
N LEU A 169 13.08 6.76 -18.97
CA LEU A 169 11.62 6.76 -19.10
C LEU A 169 11.04 5.36 -18.85
N GLY A 170 10.03 5.29 -17.99
CA GLY A 170 9.35 4.04 -17.61
C GLY A 170 10.14 3.12 -16.67
N ALA A 171 11.47 3.23 -16.63
CA ALA A 171 12.35 2.42 -15.80
C ALA A 171 12.27 2.75 -14.32
N ALA A 172 12.88 1.91 -13.49
CA ALA A 172 13.02 2.12 -12.06
C ALA A 172 14.45 1.90 -11.58
N MET A 173 14.81 2.60 -10.50
CA MET A 173 16.10 2.45 -9.80
C MET A 173 15.84 1.96 -8.38
N THR A 174 16.63 0.98 -7.94
CA THR A 174 16.52 0.35 -6.62
C THR A 174 17.48 0.95 -5.61
N PHE A 175 17.00 1.20 -4.39
CA PHE A 175 17.78 1.64 -3.22
C PHE A 175 17.64 0.59 -2.11
N ASP A 176 18.70 -0.15 -1.85
CA ASP A 176 18.75 -1.21 -0.83
C ASP A 176 19.42 -0.71 0.44
N GLN A 177 18.65 -0.53 1.50
CA GLN A 177 19.13 0.01 2.77
C GLN A 177 20.05 -0.98 3.51
N ALA A 178 19.98 -2.28 3.22
CA ALA A 178 20.92 -3.25 3.76
C ALA A 178 22.34 -3.02 3.22
N ALA A 179 22.45 -2.63 1.95
CA ALA A 179 23.72 -2.39 1.25
C ALA A 179 24.29 -0.97 1.46
N GLU A 180 23.45 0.00 1.85
CA GLU A 180 23.86 1.39 2.02
C GLU A 180 24.70 1.61 3.28
N ALA A 181 25.28 2.83 3.38
CA ALA A 181 26.07 3.24 4.53
C ALA A 181 25.28 3.19 5.85
N SER A 182 25.93 3.52 6.96
CA SER A 182 25.34 3.44 8.29
C SER A 182 24.14 4.39 8.46
N HIS A 183 22.93 3.84 8.62
CA HIS A 183 21.71 4.55 8.99
C HIS A 183 21.23 4.10 10.38
N PRO A 184 20.35 4.87 11.05
CA PRO A 184 19.60 4.38 12.21
C PRO A 184 18.79 3.13 11.86
N LYS A 185 18.34 2.38 12.88
CA LYS A 185 17.50 1.18 12.66
C LYS A 185 16.15 1.49 12.02
N VAL A 186 15.60 2.68 12.31
CA VAL A 186 14.33 3.19 11.79
C VAL A 186 14.56 4.66 11.40
N PHE A 187 14.21 5.01 10.20
CA PHE A 187 14.38 6.35 9.62
C PHE A 187 13.37 6.58 8.49
N SER A 188 13.40 7.74 7.87
CA SER A 188 12.55 8.10 6.74
C SER A 188 13.38 8.72 5.61
N ALA A 189 12.77 8.89 4.44
CA ALA A 189 13.43 9.56 3.32
C ALA A 189 12.46 10.49 2.57
N ILE A 190 13.08 11.38 1.80
CA ILE A 190 12.45 12.22 0.80
C ILE A 190 13.20 11.97 -0.53
N VAL A 191 12.45 11.64 -1.58
CA VAL A 191 12.97 11.52 -2.94
C VAL A 191 12.49 12.71 -3.75
N GLU A 192 13.41 13.46 -4.38
CA GLU A 192 13.06 14.64 -5.17
C GLU A 192 13.63 14.50 -6.58
N SER A 193 12.80 14.78 -7.58
CA SER A 193 13.25 14.98 -8.95
C SER A 193 13.95 16.34 -9.06
N THR A 194 15.20 16.34 -9.50
CA THR A 194 15.99 17.58 -9.63
C THR A 194 15.77 18.30 -10.97
N ASN A 195 15.09 17.64 -11.90
CA ASN A 195 14.79 18.20 -13.24
C ASN A 195 13.28 18.20 -13.57
N GLY A 196 12.42 18.01 -12.56
CA GLY A 196 10.97 18.14 -12.70
C GLY A 196 10.27 16.94 -13.34
N GLN A 197 10.96 15.81 -13.58
CA GLN A 197 10.30 14.59 -14.04
C GLN A 197 9.44 14.00 -12.91
N LEU A 198 8.34 13.36 -13.30
CA LEU A 198 7.43 12.72 -12.36
C LEU A 198 7.98 11.37 -11.91
N LEU A 199 7.79 11.05 -10.65
CA LEU A 199 8.28 9.84 -10.00
C LEU A 199 7.12 9.09 -9.34
N ALA A 200 7.23 7.77 -9.24
CA ALA A 200 6.47 6.92 -8.35
C ALA A 200 7.45 6.02 -7.57
N ALA A 201 7.06 5.54 -6.40
CA ALA A 201 7.91 4.62 -5.65
C ALA A 201 7.08 3.53 -4.97
N THR A 202 7.69 2.35 -4.87
CA THR A 202 7.21 1.25 -4.02
C THR A 202 8.31 0.87 -3.05
N VAL A 203 7.95 0.70 -1.81
CA VAL A 203 8.82 0.36 -0.69
C VAL A 203 8.50 -1.05 -0.23
N VAL A 204 9.52 -1.86 -0.02
CA VAL A 204 9.38 -3.22 0.50
C VAL A 204 10.22 -3.36 1.76
N GLU A 205 9.58 -3.72 2.84
CA GLU A 205 10.21 -4.05 4.11
C GLU A 205 10.19 -5.56 4.27
N GLU A 206 11.33 -6.14 4.58
CA GLU A 206 11.44 -7.59 4.64
C GLU A 206 12.34 -8.08 5.76
N SER A 207 11.98 -9.24 6.27
CA SER A 207 12.83 -10.12 7.06
C SER A 207 13.13 -11.38 6.25
N THR A 208 13.63 -12.43 6.87
CA THR A 208 13.80 -13.73 6.21
C THR A 208 12.49 -14.51 6.07
N LYS A 209 11.34 -14.00 6.55
CA LYS A 209 10.06 -14.71 6.62
C LYS A 209 8.86 -13.90 6.20
N ILE A 210 8.90 -12.59 6.31
CA ILE A 210 7.75 -11.71 6.16
C ILE A 210 8.14 -10.57 5.24
N MET A 211 7.23 -10.14 4.40
CA MET A 211 7.32 -8.91 3.60
C MET A 211 6.14 -7.99 3.89
N PHE A 212 6.41 -6.68 3.79
CA PHE A 212 5.43 -5.61 3.73
C PHE A 212 5.70 -4.80 2.47
N ALA A 213 4.67 -4.22 1.87
CA ALA A 213 4.87 -3.26 0.79
C ALA A 213 3.90 -2.09 0.94
N TYR A 214 4.39 -0.89 0.64
CA TYR A 214 3.62 0.34 0.61
C TYR A 214 4.15 1.29 -0.47
N ASN A 215 3.40 2.34 -0.81
CA ASN A 215 3.81 3.30 -1.83
C ASN A 215 4.52 4.51 -1.23
N GLY A 216 5.45 5.09 -1.97
CA GLY A 216 5.98 6.42 -1.67
C GLY A 216 4.90 7.49 -1.89
N PHE A 217 4.71 8.37 -0.89
CA PHE A 217 3.65 9.37 -0.89
C PHE A 217 4.06 10.60 -1.70
N GLY A 218 3.31 10.90 -2.75
CA GLY A 218 3.46 12.13 -3.53
C GLY A 218 2.56 13.28 -3.06
N ALA A 219 1.53 12.97 -2.26
CA ALA A 219 0.64 13.92 -1.63
C ALA A 219 0.67 13.77 -0.11
N THR A 220 0.21 14.79 0.60
CA THR A 220 0.18 14.82 2.07
C THR A 220 -1.22 15.15 2.55
N ALA A 221 -1.55 14.73 3.76
CA ALA A 221 -2.78 15.08 4.46
C ALA A 221 -2.48 15.83 5.76
N ASN A 222 -3.38 16.71 6.19
CA ASN A 222 -3.29 17.32 7.51
C ASN A 222 -3.84 16.41 8.62
N ASN A 223 -4.65 15.44 8.24
CA ASN A 223 -5.39 14.54 9.13
C ASN A 223 -5.53 13.12 8.54
N PRO A 224 -4.42 12.41 8.28
CA PRO A 224 -4.50 11.05 7.73
C PRO A 224 -5.43 10.15 8.54
N VAL A 225 -6.09 9.20 7.86
CA VAL A 225 -6.98 8.22 8.48
C VAL A 225 -6.57 6.80 8.12
N MET A 226 -6.80 5.85 9.04
CA MET A 226 -6.45 4.44 8.91
C MET A 226 -7.66 3.56 9.23
N PRO A 227 -8.19 2.80 8.26
CA PRO A 227 -9.43 2.01 8.42
C PRO A 227 -9.30 0.84 9.39
N LEU A 228 -8.10 0.29 9.58
CA LEU A 228 -7.91 -0.89 10.42
C LEU A 228 -6.67 -0.76 11.31
N ILE A 229 -6.91 -0.75 12.60
CA ILE A 229 -5.88 -0.90 13.64
C ILE A 229 -6.19 -2.15 14.45
N ASN A 230 -5.21 -3.03 14.55
CA ASN A 230 -5.25 -4.21 15.41
C ASN A 230 -4.23 -4.08 16.54
N ALA A 231 -4.65 -4.37 17.76
CA ALA A 231 -3.71 -4.58 18.86
C ALA A 231 -4.18 -5.74 19.72
N ASN A 232 -3.26 -6.63 20.08
CA ASN A 232 -3.54 -7.84 20.89
C ASN A 232 -4.72 -8.65 20.32
N ASN A 233 -4.97 -8.59 19.00
CA ASN A 233 -6.11 -9.22 18.33
C ASN A 233 -5.69 -10.57 17.73
N SER A 234 -5.87 -11.66 18.45
CA SER A 234 -5.49 -13.02 18.02
C SER A 234 -4.01 -13.10 17.56
N GLY A 235 -3.14 -12.30 18.20
CA GLY A 235 -1.72 -12.16 17.87
C GLY A 235 -1.40 -11.10 16.84
N TYR A 236 -2.38 -10.47 16.19
CA TYR A 236 -2.15 -9.32 15.31
C TYR A 236 -1.86 -8.06 16.10
N GLN A 237 -0.88 -7.30 15.61
CA GLN A 237 -0.47 -5.98 16.07
C GLN A 237 -0.38 -5.03 14.89
N THR A 238 -0.48 -3.73 15.18
CA THR A 238 -0.29 -2.66 14.18
C THR A 238 0.77 -1.69 14.68
N GLY A 239 1.69 -1.31 13.80
CA GLY A 239 2.54 -0.13 13.93
C GLY A 239 2.12 0.90 12.90
N ILE A 240 2.09 2.18 13.26
CA ILE A 240 1.86 3.29 12.34
C ILE A 240 3.14 4.11 12.31
N GLN A 241 3.65 4.43 11.13
CA GLN A 241 4.76 5.37 10.98
C GLN A 241 4.25 6.67 10.37
N ILE A 242 4.36 7.79 11.09
CA ILE A 242 3.91 9.09 10.63
C ILE A 242 5.11 9.99 10.37
N GLN A 243 5.20 10.56 9.17
CA GLN A 243 6.23 11.54 8.79
C GLN A 243 5.63 12.94 8.73
N ASN A 244 6.29 13.89 9.39
CA ASN A 244 6.03 15.32 9.25
C ASN A 244 6.86 15.87 8.09
N SER A 245 6.24 16.14 6.96
CA SER A 245 6.91 16.74 5.80
C SER A 245 6.89 18.28 5.81
N GLY A 246 6.34 18.87 6.86
CA GLY A 246 6.33 20.32 7.07
C GLY A 246 7.69 20.87 7.48
N THR A 247 7.72 22.18 7.67
CA THR A 247 8.95 22.93 7.98
C THR A 247 9.16 23.21 9.47
N VAL A 248 8.17 22.85 10.30
CA VAL A 248 8.22 23.04 11.75
C VAL A 248 7.85 21.77 12.49
N SER A 249 8.34 21.64 13.71
CA SER A 249 7.95 20.58 14.65
C SER A 249 6.47 20.71 14.99
N THR A 250 5.75 19.59 15.10
CA THR A 250 4.33 19.56 15.46
C THR A 250 4.01 18.43 16.43
N ASP A 251 3.05 18.66 17.34
CA ASP A 251 2.48 17.60 18.14
C ASP A 251 1.41 16.87 17.33
N VAL A 252 1.61 15.59 17.14
CA VAL A 252 0.71 14.71 16.37
C VAL A 252 -0.06 13.85 17.35
N VAL A 253 -1.39 13.91 17.24
CA VAL A 253 -2.33 13.14 18.06
C VAL A 253 -2.98 12.09 17.17
N VAL A 254 -2.84 10.83 17.55
CA VAL A 254 -3.59 9.71 16.95
C VAL A 254 -4.74 9.36 17.88
N THR A 255 -5.97 9.43 17.35
CA THR A 255 -7.19 9.01 18.04
C THR A 255 -7.60 7.65 17.53
N TYR A 256 -7.69 6.66 18.40
CA TYR A 256 -8.12 5.30 18.10
C TYR A 256 -9.61 5.14 18.44
N LYS A 257 -10.43 4.74 17.47
CA LYS A 257 -11.88 4.51 17.62
C LYS A 257 -12.17 3.02 17.45
N PRO A 258 -12.68 2.34 18.49
CA PRO A 258 -12.99 0.91 18.39
C PRO A 258 -14.20 0.66 17.49
N SER A 259 -14.15 -0.43 16.71
CA SER A 259 -15.28 -0.95 15.93
C SER A 259 -15.81 -2.27 16.48
N LEU A 260 -14.91 -3.21 16.81
CA LEU A 260 -15.26 -4.54 17.33
C LEU A 260 -14.83 -4.75 18.78
N PHE A 261 -13.61 -4.30 19.13
CA PHE A 261 -13.02 -4.51 20.46
C PHE A 261 -12.25 -3.30 20.94
N GLY A 262 -12.22 -3.10 22.23
CA GLY A 262 -11.42 -2.07 22.90
C GLY A 262 -12.24 -0.85 23.31
N THR A 263 -11.55 0.17 23.79
CA THR A 263 -12.08 1.49 24.14
C THR A 263 -11.35 2.57 23.38
N ALA A 264 -12.03 3.67 23.09
CA ALA A 264 -11.42 4.82 22.44
C ALA A 264 -10.26 5.36 23.31
N CYS A 265 -9.14 5.66 22.67
CA CYS A 265 -7.97 6.21 23.34
C CYS A 265 -7.15 7.09 22.40
N THR A 266 -6.16 7.79 22.93
CA THR A 266 -5.29 8.69 22.18
C THR A 266 -3.83 8.41 22.46
N GLU A 267 -2.99 8.75 21.48
CA GLU A 267 -1.54 8.78 21.60
C GLU A 267 -1.03 10.08 21.02
N THR A 268 -0.12 10.76 21.74
CA THR A 268 0.48 12.02 21.30
C THR A 268 1.98 11.95 21.35
N GLN A 269 2.64 12.38 20.27
CA GLN A 269 4.08 12.55 20.18
C GLN A 269 4.41 13.81 19.35
N THR A 270 5.52 14.48 19.69
CA THR A 270 6.06 15.59 18.88
C THR A 270 6.92 15.01 17.75
N ILE A 271 6.62 15.37 16.50
CA ILE A 271 7.42 15.00 15.33
C ILE A 271 8.14 16.26 14.78
N PRO A 272 9.49 16.31 14.83
CA PRO A 272 10.24 17.40 14.21
C PRO A 272 10.03 17.46 12.70
N ALA A 273 10.29 18.62 12.09
CA ALA A 273 10.25 18.80 10.64
C ALA A 273 11.10 17.74 9.90
N GLY A 274 10.58 17.13 8.86
CA GLY A 274 11.26 16.13 8.04
C GLY A 274 11.47 14.76 8.70
N GLN A 275 11.06 14.59 9.97
CA GLN A 275 11.24 13.35 10.74
C GLN A 275 9.98 12.50 10.75
N SER A 276 10.12 11.25 11.21
CA SER A 276 8.99 10.34 11.45
C SER A 276 9.01 9.72 12.83
N LYS A 277 7.86 9.23 13.29
CA LYS A 277 7.69 8.56 14.60
C LYS A 277 6.73 7.38 14.46
N THR A 278 6.97 6.35 15.31
CA THR A 278 6.12 5.14 15.40
C THR A 278 5.02 5.33 16.44
N TYR A 279 3.79 4.96 16.06
CA TYR A 279 2.56 5.01 16.86
C TYR A 279 1.91 3.62 16.96
N ALA A 280 0.89 3.48 17.79
CA ALA A 280 0.08 2.29 18.08
C ALA A 280 0.84 1.16 18.77
N LEU A 281 1.99 0.75 18.28
CA LEU A 281 2.71 -0.44 18.72
C LEU A 281 3.04 -0.42 20.22
N TYR A 282 3.64 0.67 20.71
CA TYR A 282 4.17 0.75 22.05
C TYR A 282 3.12 0.97 23.16
N PRO A 283 2.12 1.88 22.99
CA PRO A 283 1.09 2.07 24.02
C PRO A 283 0.24 0.83 24.23
N PHE A 284 -0.16 0.13 23.15
CA PHE A 284 -0.93 -1.10 23.26
C PHE A 284 -0.11 -2.30 23.76
N ALA A 285 1.22 -2.27 23.62
CA ALA A 285 2.11 -3.23 24.27
C ALA A 285 2.35 -2.91 25.77
N GLY A 286 1.92 -1.74 26.25
CA GLY A 286 2.14 -1.32 27.63
C GLY A 286 3.56 -0.82 27.92
N VAL A 287 4.31 -0.41 26.90
CA VAL A 287 5.71 0.06 27.01
C VAL A 287 5.89 1.41 26.27
N PRO A 288 5.18 2.48 26.69
CA PRO A 288 5.23 3.76 26.01
C PRO A 288 6.65 4.31 25.94
N LEU A 289 7.00 4.95 24.83
CA LEU A 289 8.31 5.53 24.60
C LEU A 289 8.48 6.86 25.39
N PRO A 290 9.72 7.27 25.69
CA PRO A 290 10.00 8.60 26.27
C PRO A 290 9.46 9.72 25.38
N GLY A 291 8.73 10.68 25.99
CA GLY A 291 8.09 11.79 25.28
C GLY A 291 6.75 11.44 24.62
N MET A 292 6.26 10.22 24.77
CA MET A 292 4.92 9.80 24.38
C MET A 292 3.92 10.06 25.50
N SER A 293 2.75 10.61 25.17
CA SER A 293 1.58 10.68 26.04
C SER A 293 0.48 9.79 25.47
N THR A 294 -0.15 8.97 26.31
CA THR A 294 -1.21 8.05 25.84
C THR A 294 -2.28 7.82 26.92
N THR A 295 -3.52 7.64 26.46
CA THR A 295 -4.65 7.13 27.25
C THR A 295 -4.95 5.67 26.93
N CYS A 296 -4.23 5.05 25.99
CA CYS A 296 -4.40 3.64 25.63
C CYS A 296 -3.86 2.74 26.75
N VAL A 297 -4.56 1.63 27.00
CA VAL A 297 -4.21 0.69 28.06
C VAL A 297 -3.48 -0.50 27.46
N GLY A 298 -2.25 -0.73 27.93
CA GLY A 298 -1.42 -1.86 27.50
C GLY A 298 -2.08 -3.22 27.75
N GLY A 299 -1.87 -4.15 26.81
CA GLY A 299 -2.47 -5.49 26.87
C GLY A 299 -3.94 -5.57 26.46
N THR A 300 -4.63 -4.44 26.25
CA THR A 300 -6.03 -4.41 25.84
C THR A 300 -6.15 -4.88 24.38
N ARG A 301 -7.11 -5.79 24.10
CA ARG A 301 -7.49 -6.12 22.73
C ARG A 301 -8.18 -4.93 22.08
N PHE A 302 -7.72 -4.56 20.90
CA PHE A 302 -8.30 -3.46 20.11
C PHE A 302 -8.46 -3.88 18.65
N VAL A 303 -9.62 -3.56 18.07
CA VAL A 303 -9.91 -3.62 16.64
C VAL A 303 -10.77 -2.41 16.30
N GLY A 304 -10.28 -1.54 15.46
CA GLY A 304 -10.97 -0.31 15.09
C GLY A 304 -10.21 0.48 14.04
N SER A 305 -10.49 1.77 13.98
CA SER A 305 -9.87 2.73 13.07
C SER A 305 -9.01 3.74 13.83
N ALA A 306 -8.24 4.54 13.10
CA ALA A 306 -7.50 5.66 13.68
C ALA A 306 -7.59 6.90 12.78
N LYS A 307 -7.48 8.08 13.43
CA LYS A 307 -7.46 9.39 12.80
C LYS A 307 -6.33 10.22 13.41
N VAL A 308 -5.59 10.89 12.55
CA VAL A 308 -4.49 11.77 12.94
C VAL A 308 -4.97 13.23 12.98
N THR A 309 -4.52 13.99 13.99
CA THR A 309 -4.67 15.44 14.06
C THR A 309 -3.39 16.07 14.61
N THR A 310 -3.24 17.37 14.41
CA THR A 310 -2.15 18.15 15.00
C THR A 310 -2.69 19.18 15.99
N ASN A 311 -1.99 19.43 17.08
CA ASN A 311 -2.37 20.43 18.10
C ASN A 311 -1.98 21.86 17.70
N SER A 312 -1.04 22.01 16.79
CA SER A 312 -0.55 23.29 16.25
C SER A 312 -1.08 23.54 14.85
N ALA A 313 -0.64 24.63 14.21
CA ALA A 313 -0.96 24.88 12.81
C ALA A 313 -0.77 23.60 11.96
N ALA A 314 -1.77 23.26 11.16
CA ALA A 314 -1.79 22.06 10.35
C ALA A 314 -0.47 21.86 9.60
N GLN A 315 0.18 20.72 9.83
CA GLN A 315 1.39 20.32 9.12
C GLN A 315 1.04 19.20 8.13
N PRO A 316 1.70 19.20 6.96
CA PRO A 316 1.53 18.13 5.99
C PRO A 316 2.15 16.83 6.53
N LEU A 317 1.32 15.80 6.66
CA LEU A 317 1.69 14.49 7.19
C LEU A 317 1.46 13.41 6.14
N VAL A 318 2.21 12.33 6.28
CA VAL A 318 1.90 11.03 5.66
C VAL A 318 1.99 9.95 6.73
N ALA A 319 1.19 8.90 6.57
CA ALA A 319 1.15 7.76 7.49
C ALA A 319 1.21 6.45 6.71
N GLU A 320 2.05 5.55 7.16
CA GLU A 320 2.14 4.16 6.71
C GLU A 320 1.76 3.25 7.88
N VAL A 321 1.15 2.10 7.61
CA VAL A 321 0.63 1.17 8.60
C VAL A 321 1.10 -0.25 8.32
N ASN A 322 1.84 -0.82 9.25
CA ASN A 322 2.25 -2.21 9.24
C ASN A 322 1.34 -3.06 10.13
N GLN A 323 0.73 -4.10 9.58
CA GLN A 323 0.03 -5.15 10.32
C GLN A 323 0.90 -6.41 10.36
N PHE A 324 1.06 -7.03 11.51
CA PHE A 324 1.85 -8.25 11.62
C PHE A 324 1.31 -9.18 12.72
N LYS A 325 1.59 -10.47 12.57
CA LYS A 325 1.28 -11.50 13.57
C LYS A 325 2.53 -12.30 13.88
N GLY A 326 3.22 -11.90 14.95
CA GLY A 326 4.50 -12.48 15.34
C GLY A 326 5.52 -12.42 14.21
N THR A 327 6.08 -13.57 13.81
CA THR A 327 7.02 -13.72 12.69
C THR A 327 6.40 -14.55 11.55
N LEU A 328 5.08 -14.59 11.45
CA LEU A 328 4.37 -15.45 10.48
C LEU A 328 3.68 -14.66 9.37
N ASN A 329 3.04 -13.55 9.69
CA ASN A 329 2.26 -12.79 8.74
C ASN A 329 2.62 -11.31 8.85
N GLY A 330 2.73 -10.63 7.71
CA GLY A 330 2.95 -9.19 7.62
C GLY A 330 2.30 -8.60 6.37
N GLY A 331 1.81 -7.38 6.49
CA GLY A 331 1.26 -6.61 5.38
C GLY A 331 1.17 -5.14 5.74
N ALA A 332 1.35 -4.24 4.78
CA ALA A 332 1.30 -2.80 4.98
C ALA A 332 0.23 -2.15 4.11
N TYR A 333 -0.14 -0.94 4.47
CA TYR A 333 -0.99 -0.07 3.67
C TYR A 333 -0.71 1.41 3.96
N ASP A 334 -1.03 2.25 2.99
CA ASP A 334 -0.92 3.70 3.10
C ASP A 334 -2.11 4.30 3.87
N GLY A 335 -1.85 5.23 4.78
CA GLY A 335 -2.88 6.06 5.40
C GLY A 335 -3.50 7.01 4.38
N PHE A 336 -4.80 7.21 4.46
CA PHE A 336 -5.57 7.97 3.49
C PHE A 336 -5.67 9.46 3.83
N ASP A 337 -5.64 10.31 2.82
CA ASP A 337 -6.11 11.69 2.94
C ASP A 337 -7.65 11.69 2.82
N PRO A 338 -8.40 12.01 3.90
CA PRO A 338 -9.86 12.02 3.83
C PRO A 338 -10.42 13.07 2.86
N SER A 339 -9.64 14.09 2.50
CA SER A 339 -10.08 15.13 1.56
C SER A 339 -10.16 14.63 0.11
N THR A 340 -9.43 13.58 -0.24
CA THR A 340 -9.44 12.95 -1.56
C THR A 340 -10.40 11.75 -1.65
N ALA A 341 -11.01 11.36 -0.52
CA ALA A 341 -11.97 10.27 -0.48
C ALA A 341 -13.27 10.64 -1.23
N SER A 342 -13.93 9.64 -1.78
CA SER A 342 -15.19 9.80 -2.50
C SER A 342 -16.29 8.89 -1.92
N ALA A 343 -17.50 8.99 -2.47
CA ALA A 343 -18.58 8.07 -2.10
C ALA A 343 -18.35 6.64 -2.62
N ASN A 344 -17.38 6.44 -3.50
CA ASN A 344 -17.08 5.15 -4.11
C ASN A 344 -15.66 4.70 -3.77
N VAL A 345 -15.52 3.41 -3.49
CA VAL A 345 -14.23 2.73 -3.35
C VAL A 345 -14.28 1.48 -4.21
N VAL A 346 -13.25 1.26 -5.03
CA VAL A 346 -13.05 0.04 -5.81
C VAL A 346 -11.97 -0.82 -5.19
N LEU A 347 -12.23 -2.14 -5.22
CA LEU A 347 -11.39 -3.17 -4.63
C LEU A 347 -11.08 -4.20 -5.74
N PRO A 348 -9.91 -4.08 -6.40
CA PRO A 348 -9.61 -4.81 -7.63
C PRO A 348 -9.52 -6.33 -7.48
N LEU A 349 -9.17 -6.83 -6.30
CA LEU A 349 -9.01 -8.26 -6.05
C LEU A 349 -9.75 -8.70 -4.79
N ILE A 350 -10.85 -9.40 -4.96
CA ILE A 350 -11.60 -10.04 -3.87
C ILE A 350 -11.60 -11.54 -4.10
N MET A 351 -11.29 -12.29 -3.06
CA MET A 351 -11.28 -13.75 -3.07
C MET A 351 -12.13 -14.30 -1.93
N ASN A 352 -12.85 -15.39 -2.19
CA ASN A 352 -13.49 -16.20 -1.16
C ASN A 352 -13.30 -17.68 -1.48
N ALA A 353 -12.79 -18.45 -0.56
CA ALA A 353 -12.49 -19.89 -0.73
C ALA A 353 -11.73 -20.19 -2.04
N ASN A 354 -10.88 -19.26 -2.52
CA ASN A 354 -10.14 -19.39 -3.76
C ASN A 354 -8.71 -19.84 -3.50
N SER A 355 -8.38 -21.09 -3.83
CA SER A 355 -7.03 -21.66 -3.65
C SER A 355 -6.45 -21.49 -2.23
N GLY A 356 -7.32 -21.53 -1.21
CA GLY A 356 -6.96 -21.35 0.19
C GLY A 356 -6.85 -19.89 0.65
N TYR A 357 -7.29 -18.94 -0.17
CA TYR A 357 -7.33 -17.51 0.18
C TYR A 357 -8.76 -16.99 0.37
N TRP A 358 -8.89 -16.07 1.29
CA TRP A 358 -10.07 -15.25 1.58
C TRP A 358 -9.65 -13.79 1.66
N THR A 359 -10.60 -12.87 1.54
CA THR A 359 -10.37 -11.44 1.62
C THR A 359 -11.21 -10.83 2.73
N SER A 360 -10.60 -10.01 3.59
CA SER A 360 -11.29 -9.15 4.53
C SER A 360 -11.34 -7.73 3.96
N ILE A 361 -12.53 -7.14 3.91
CA ILE A 361 -12.73 -5.74 3.51
C ILE A 361 -12.86 -4.90 4.78
N ASN A 362 -12.02 -3.90 4.95
CA ASN A 362 -12.03 -2.99 6.08
C ASN A 362 -12.35 -1.58 5.57
N LEU A 363 -13.53 -1.07 5.91
CA LEU A 363 -14.06 0.21 5.46
C LEU A 363 -14.10 1.21 6.60
N MET A 364 -13.87 2.49 6.30
CA MET A 364 -14.05 3.60 7.23
C MET A 364 -14.88 4.71 6.57
N ASN A 365 -15.90 5.20 7.29
CA ASN A 365 -16.62 6.41 6.94
C ASN A 365 -15.78 7.62 7.39
N VAL A 366 -15.23 8.36 6.45
CA VAL A 366 -14.39 9.55 6.72
C VAL A 366 -15.15 10.87 6.56
N GLY A 367 -16.43 10.78 6.16
CA GLY A 367 -17.32 11.94 6.07
C GLY A 367 -17.95 12.32 7.40
N GLY A 368 -18.62 13.48 7.43
CA GLY A 368 -19.22 14.08 8.63
C GLY A 368 -20.63 13.56 9.00
N SER A 369 -21.20 12.62 8.24
CA SER A 369 -22.56 12.10 8.46
C SER A 369 -22.58 10.58 8.48
N THR A 370 -23.58 10.00 9.19
CA THR A 370 -23.86 8.57 9.13
C THR A 370 -24.34 8.20 7.74
N ALA A 371 -23.83 7.11 7.19
CA ALA A 371 -24.18 6.62 5.86
C ALA A 371 -24.30 5.11 5.79
N THR A 372 -25.13 4.65 4.86
CA THR A 372 -25.22 3.24 4.50
C THR A 372 -24.25 2.95 3.37
N VAL A 373 -23.30 2.08 3.63
CA VAL A 373 -22.33 1.58 2.65
C VAL A 373 -22.87 0.30 2.04
N THR A 374 -22.85 0.18 0.71
CA THR A 374 -23.23 -1.05 -0.01
C THR A 374 -22.06 -1.48 -0.91
N CYS A 375 -21.58 -2.71 -0.76
CA CYS A 375 -20.57 -3.31 -1.63
C CYS A 375 -21.22 -4.32 -2.57
N THR A 376 -20.97 -4.17 -3.86
CA THR A 376 -21.35 -5.09 -4.94
C THR A 376 -20.13 -5.80 -5.50
N PHE A 377 -20.31 -7.05 -5.95
CA PHE A 377 -19.20 -7.91 -6.37
C PHE A 377 -19.33 -8.28 -7.85
N THR A 378 -18.26 -8.07 -8.62
CA THR A 378 -18.17 -8.40 -10.05
C THR A 378 -17.25 -9.60 -10.22
N PRO A 379 -17.76 -10.79 -10.60
CA PRO A 379 -16.96 -12.00 -10.67
C PRO A 379 -16.06 -12.01 -11.91
N TYR A 380 -14.89 -12.61 -11.78
CA TYR A 380 -14.03 -13.04 -12.87
C TYR A 380 -14.28 -14.53 -13.14
N GLY A 381 -15.24 -14.82 -14.03
CA GLY A 381 -15.62 -16.21 -14.37
C GLY A 381 -16.18 -17.06 -13.23
N ALA A 382 -16.63 -16.47 -12.14
CA ALA A 382 -17.15 -17.13 -10.95
C ALA A 382 -18.64 -16.81 -10.69
N VAL A 383 -19.20 -17.47 -9.68
CA VAL A 383 -20.59 -17.22 -9.23
C VAL A 383 -20.67 -15.85 -8.55
N PRO A 384 -21.67 -14.99 -8.86
CA PRO A 384 -21.85 -13.73 -8.17
C PRO A 384 -22.04 -13.92 -6.67
N LEU A 385 -21.44 -13.02 -5.87
CA LEU A 385 -21.67 -12.93 -4.43
C LEU A 385 -22.86 -11.99 -4.14
N PRO A 386 -23.58 -12.17 -3.00
CA PRO A 386 -24.59 -11.24 -2.56
C PRO A 386 -23.96 -9.89 -2.20
N THR A 387 -24.71 -8.81 -2.33
CA THR A 387 -24.29 -7.49 -1.85
C THR A 387 -24.19 -7.47 -0.33
N LEU A 388 -23.17 -6.75 0.18
CA LEU A 388 -23.03 -6.47 1.61
C LEU A 388 -23.43 -5.02 1.88
N THR A 389 -24.21 -4.80 2.95
CA THR A 389 -24.68 -3.48 3.34
C THR A 389 -24.49 -3.25 4.84
N LYS A 390 -23.98 -2.06 5.20
CA LYS A 390 -23.77 -1.66 6.59
C LYS A 390 -23.94 -0.16 6.76
N THR A 391 -24.48 0.25 7.92
CA THR A 391 -24.52 1.66 8.32
C THR A 391 -23.33 1.98 9.20
N LEU A 392 -22.61 3.06 8.89
CA LEU A 392 -21.42 3.54 9.59
C LEU A 392 -21.63 4.99 10.04
N ALA A 393 -21.37 5.27 11.31
CA ALA A 393 -21.28 6.63 11.82
C ALA A 393 -19.96 7.32 11.36
N PRO A 394 -19.83 8.66 11.46
CA PRO A 394 -18.59 9.36 11.17
C PRO A 394 -17.39 8.78 11.93
N ASP A 395 -16.24 8.67 11.26
CA ASP A 395 -15.00 8.08 11.77
C ASP A 395 -15.14 6.60 12.24
N GLU A 396 -16.24 5.93 11.92
CA GLU A 396 -16.43 4.51 12.24
C GLU A 396 -15.84 3.62 11.16
N GLY A 397 -15.07 2.61 11.61
CA GLY A 397 -14.56 1.53 10.76
C GLY A 397 -15.39 0.24 10.93
N ILE A 398 -15.41 -0.60 9.90
CA ILE A 398 -15.95 -1.95 9.96
C ILE A 398 -15.07 -2.91 9.20
N SER A 399 -15.01 -4.15 9.68
CA SER A 399 -14.40 -5.28 8.97
C SER A 399 -15.46 -6.30 8.60
N TRP A 400 -15.48 -6.71 7.33
CA TRP A 400 -16.17 -7.90 6.86
C TRP A 400 -15.12 -8.98 6.62
N LEU A 401 -15.15 -10.05 7.41
CA LEU A 401 -14.23 -11.16 7.28
C LEU A 401 -14.87 -12.25 6.41
N GLN A 402 -14.31 -12.45 5.23
CA GLN A 402 -14.79 -13.38 4.22
C GLN A 402 -14.14 -14.77 4.37
N ALA A 403 -14.14 -15.30 5.58
CA ALA A 403 -13.66 -16.66 5.87
C ALA A 403 -14.82 -17.68 5.79
N ALA A 404 -14.49 -18.95 5.77
CA ALA A 404 -15.49 -20.01 5.77
C ALA A 404 -16.45 -19.87 6.96
N GLY A 405 -17.74 -19.69 6.67
CA GLY A 405 -18.78 -19.48 7.68
C GLY A 405 -19.23 -18.04 7.88
N ASP A 406 -18.55 -17.08 7.24
CA ASP A 406 -18.95 -15.66 7.26
C ASP A 406 -19.97 -15.35 6.16
N GLU A 407 -20.05 -14.10 5.69
CA GLU A 407 -21.10 -13.59 4.79
C GLU A 407 -21.28 -14.41 3.50
N PHE A 408 -20.20 -15.06 3.01
CA PHE A 408 -20.20 -15.79 1.74
C PHE A 408 -20.04 -17.31 1.89
N GLY A 409 -19.86 -17.81 3.12
CA GLY A 409 -19.66 -19.23 3.38
C GLY A 409 -18.51 -19.81 2.55
N ALA A 410 -18.69 -21.01 2.00
CA ALA A 410 -17.67 -21.72 1.19
C ALA A 410 -17.79 -21.44 -0.32
N THR A 411 -18.56 -20.44 -0.76
CA THR A 411 -18.72 -20.11 -2.19
C THR A 411 -17.39 -19.65 -2.77
N LYS A 412 -16.85 -20.42 -3.74
CA LYS A 412 -15.61 -20.04 -4.41
C LYS A 412 -15.83 -18.79 -5.26
N TYR A 413 -15.01 -17.76 -5.03
CA TYR A 413 -15.08 -16.50 -5.75
C TYR A 413 -13.68 -15.93 -5.98
N ILE A 414 -13.51 -15.32 -7.14
CA ILE A 414 -12.44 -14.39 -7.48
C ILE A 414 -13.04 -13.30 -8.39
N GLY A 415 -12.71 -12.05 -8.13
CA GLY A 415 -13.22 -10.91 -8.88
C GLY A 415 -12.89 -9.59 -8.17
N SER A 416 -13.68 -8.58 -8.42
CA SER A 416 -13.54 -7.26 -7.81
C SER A 416 -14.78 -6.91 -6.97
N ALA A 417 -14.71 -5.83 -6.21
CA ALA A 417 -15.86 -5.22 -5.59
C ALA A 417 -15.85 -3.69 -5.75
N THR A 418 -17.05 -3.11 -5.73
CA THR A 418 -17.24 -1.65 -5.62
C THR A 418 -18.12 -1.38 -4.43
N CYS A 419 -17.65 -0.54 -3.51
CA CYS A 419 -18.41 -0.09 -2.34
C CYS A 419 -18.87 1.35 -2.58
N ASN A 420 -20.16 1.62 -2.33
CA ASN A 420 -20.77 2.93 -2.50
C ASN A 420 -21.45 3.39 -1.20
N ALA A 421 -21.26 4.65 -0.85
CA ALA A 421 -21.84 5.32 0.32
C ALA A 421 -22.40 6.69 -0.08
N PRO A 422 -23.62 6.77 -0.63
CA PRO A 422 -24.20 8.03 -1.10
C PRO A 422 -24.26 9.07 0.02
N GLY A 423 -23.80 10.29 -0.27
CA GLY A 423 -23.86 11.42 0.66
C GLY A 423 -22.75 11.49 1.71
N THR A 424 -21.75 10.60 1.64
CA THR A 424 -20.56 10.63 2.48
C THR A 424 -19.31 10.23 1.69
N GLN A 425 -18.17 10.14 2.37
CA GLN A 425 -16.88 9.72 1.82
C GLN A 425 -16.40 8.50 2.59
N ILE A 426 -15.86 7.52 1.88
CA ILE A 426 -15.35 6.27 2.45
C ILE A 426 -13.95 5.96 1.91
N VAL A 427 -13.17 5.28 2.75
CA VAL A 427 -11.90 4.66 2.36
C VAL A 427 -11.91 3.20 2.79
N ALA A 428 -11.10 2.37 2.16
CA ALA A 428 -11.03 0.94 2.48
C ALA A 428 -9.61 0.39 2.33
N ILE A 429 -9.33 -0.67 3.08
CA ILE A 429 -8.23 -1.59 2.79
C ILE A 429 -8.77 -3.00 2.65
N VAL A 430 -8.02 -3.83 1.96
CA VAL A 430 -8.31 -5.25 1.79
C VAL A 430 -7.16 -6.06 2.34
N ASN A 431 -7.47 -7.01 3.23
CA ASN A 431 -6.52 -8.03 3.66
C ASN A 431 -6.83 -9.31 2.89
N GLU A 432 -5.86 -9.80 2.11
CA GLU A 432 -5.89 -11.14 1.54
C GLU A 432 -5.29 -12.10 2.56
N LEU A 433 -6.07 -13.09 2.97
CA LEU A 433 -5.74 -14.02 4.04
C LEU A 433 -5.62 -15.43 3.49
N GLY A 434 -4.46 -16.06 3.66
CA GLY A 434 -4.25 -17.44 3.29
C GLY A 434 -4.42 -18.42 4.47
N ALA A 435 -4.62 -19.70 4.16
CA ALA A 435 -4.84 -20.76 5.15
C ALA A 435 -3.54 -21.38 5.69
N SER A 436 -2.37 -21.07 5.13
CA SER A 436 -1.10 -21.66 5.60
C SER A 436 -0.75 -21.18 7.01
N THR A 437 -0.22 -22.08 7.82
CA THR A 437 0.29 -21.79 9.17
C THR A 437 1.81 -21.68 9.22
N THR A 438 2.51 -21.86 8.10
CA THR A 438 3.98 -21.95 8.03
C THR A 438 4.62 -20.92 7.09
N ALA A 439 3.82 -20.18 6.34
CA ALA A 439 4.26 -19.14 5.41
C ALA A 439 3.53 -17.85 5.69
N ASP A 440 4.09 -16.74 5.25
CA ASP A 440 3.40 -15.44 5.28
C ASP A 440 2.18 -15.46 4.33
N GLN A 441 1.02 -15.25 4.88
CA GLN A 441 -0.25 -15.39 4.19
C GLN A 441 -1.10 -14.12 4.30
N LEU A 442 -0.51 -13.00 4.67
CA LEU A 442 -1.19 -11.71 4.72
C LEU A 442 -0.63 -10.80 3.64
N LEU A 443 -1.48 -10.43 2.69
CA LEU A 443 -1.23 -9.36 1.75
C LEU A 443 -2.24 -8.26 2.02
N VAL A 444 -1.83 -7.00 1.94
CA VAL A 444 -2.70 -5.86 2.22
C VAL A 444 -2.58 -4.85 1.10
N TYR A 445 -3.70 -4.32 0.65
CA TYR A 445 -3.72 -3.23 -0.32
C TYR A 445 -4.84 -2.22 -0.04
N GLU A 446 -4.68 -1.01 -0.52
CA GLU A 446 -5.66 0.08 -0.39
C GLU A 446 -6.77 -0.06 -1.43
N GLY A 447 -7.99 0.24 -1.00
CA GLY A 447 -9.09 0.51 -1.91
C GLY A 447 -8.86 1.83 -2.65
N ILE A 448 -9.25 1.88 -3.90
CA ILE A 448 -9.03 3.03 -4.78
C ILE A 448 -10.32 3.85 -4.86
N ASN A 449 -10.22 5.16 -4.53
CA ASN A 449 -11.29 6.11 -4.76
C ASN A 449 -11.21 6.60 -6.21
N PRO A 450 -12.14 6.23 -7.11
CA PRO A 450 -12.13 6.71 -8.48
C PRO A 450 -12.26 8.23 -8.51
N THR A 451 -11.51 8.89 -9.39
CA THR A 451 -11.77 10.31 -9.68
C THR A 451 -13.11 10.44 -10.40
N PRO A 452 -13.92 11.45 -10.05
CA PRO A 452 -15.22 11.69 -10.70
C PRO A 452 -15.12 11.90 -12.21
#